data_b8077c3ccbf536909a131bda4c934ce9
#
_entry.id   b8077c3ccbf536909a131bda4c934ce9
#
_cell.length_a   1.000
_cell.length_b   1.000
_cell.length_c   1.000
_cell.angle_alpha   90.00
_cell.angle_beta   90.00
_cell.angle_gamma   90.00
#
_symmetry.space_group_name_H-M   'P 1'
#
loop_
_entity.id
_entity.type
_entity.pdbx_description
1 polymer ?
#
loop_
_entity_poly.entity_id
_entity_poly.type
_entity_poly.pdbx_seq_one_letter_code
_entity_poly.pdbx_strand_id
1 'polypeptide(L)' 'HQISIEKLTIELENRNLNYLKQRPEELQIDDFINLYNIINEVS' A
#
# COMPACT_ATOMS: atom_id res chain seq x y z
N HIS A 1 -8.33 -8.42 -11.46
CA HIS A 1 -7.12 -7.68 -11.80
C HIS A 1 -5.96 -8.16 -10.98
N GLN A 2 -4.83 -8.32 -11.63
CA GLN A 2 -3.61 -8.69 -10.95
C GLN A 2 -2.75 -7.45 -10.76
N ILE A 3 -2.28 -7.26 -9.54
CA ILE A 3 -1.41 -6.16 -9.22
C ILE A 3 -0.02 -6.71 -8.98
N SER A 4 0.98 -6.09 -9.62
CA SER A 4 2.36 -6.45 -9.36
C SER A 4 2.76 -5.96 -7.98
N ILE A 5 3.27 -6.87 -7.16
CA ILE A 5 3.76 -6.48 -5.84
C ILE A 5 4.93 -5.51 -5.98
N GLU A 6 5.73 -5.67 -7.04
CA GLU A 6 6.84 -4.75 -7.28
C GLU A 6 6.33 -3.34 -7.55
N LYS A 7 5.30 -3.19 -8.37
CA LYS A 7 4.73 -1.87 -8.65
C LYS A 7 4.14 -1.25 -7.40
N LEU A 8 3.45 -2.04 -6.61
CA LEU A 8 2.88 -1.56 -5.36
C LEU A 8 3.98 -1.08 -4.41
N THR A 9 5.05 -1.86 -4.29
CA THR A 9 6.17 -1.51 -3.42
C THR A 9 6.82 -0.21 -3.86
N ILE A 10 7.06 -0.06 -5.17
CA ILE A 10 7.65 1.17 -5.70
C ILE A 10 6.76 2.36 -5.42
N GLU A 11 5.46 2.21 -5.63
CA GLU A 11 4.52 3.32 -5.41
C GLU A 11 4.49 3.72 -3.93
N LEU A 12 4.49 2.76 -3.03
CA LEU A 12 4.51 3.04 -1.60
C LEU A 12 5.80 3.74 -1.19
N GLU A 13 6.92 3.32 -1.75
CA GLU A 13 8.19 3.97 -1.45
C GLU A 13 8.24 5.40 -1.96
N ASN A 14 7.68 5.64 -3.15
CA ASN A 14 7.62 6.99 -3.71
C ASN A 14 6.80 7.93 -2.85
N ARG A 15 5.83 7.38 -2.14
CA ARG A 15 4.96 8.17 -1.25
C ARG A 15 5.46 8.19 0.19
N ASN A 16 6.61 7.56 0.45
CA ASN A 16 7.19 7.44 1.80
C ASN A 16 6.26 6.68 2.77
N LEU A 17 5.57 5.66 2.25
CA LEU A 17 4.66 4.85 3.04
C LEU A 17 5.31 3.49 3.33
N ASN A 18 5.16 3.01 4.55
CA ASN A 18 5.82 1.79 5.01
C ASN A 18 4.82 0.68 5.33
N TYR A 19 3.67 0.67 4.68
CA TYR A 19 2.60 -0.27 5.01
C TYR A 19 3.06 -1.73 4.96
N LEU A 20 3.88 -2.07 3.97
CA LEU A 20 4.34 -3.45 3.80
C LEU A 20 5.40 -3.85 4.81
N LYS A 21 6.00 -2.88 5.49
CA LYS A 21 7.02 -3.14 6.51
C LYS A 21 6.45 -3.11 7.92
N GLN A 22 5.25 -2.63 8.06
CA GLN A 22 4.59 -2.54 9.35
C GLN A 22 3.79 -3.81 9.64
N ARG A 23 3.62 -4.11 10.91
CA ARG A 23 2.74 -5.20 11.30
C ARG A 23 1.29 -4.78 11.09
N PRO A 24 0.39 -5.71 10.71
CA PRO A 24 -1.01 -5.34 10.51
C PRO A 24 -1.64 -4.64 11.72
N GLU A 25 -1.24 -5.01 12.91
CA GLU A 25 -1.77 -4.43 14.14
C GLU A 25 -1.35 -2.98 14.36
N GLU A 26 -0.31 -2.53 13.66
CA GLU A 26 0.14 -1.15 13.73
C GLU A 26 -0.59 -0.24 12.77
N LEU A 27 -1.31 -0.81 11.83
CA LEU A 27 -2.06 -0.05 10.84
C LEU A 27 -3.45 0.28 11.37
N GLN A 28 -3.88 1.50 11.11
CA GLN A 28 -5.22 1.94 11.45
C GLN A 28 -6.16 1.77 10.26
N ILE A 29 -7.45 1.93 10.50
CA ILE A 29 -8.44 1.78 9.44
C ILE A 29 -8.14 2.73 8.28
N ASP A 30 -7.75 3.95 8.58
CA ASP A 30 -7.42 4.93 7.56
C ASP A 30 -6.26 4.49 6.69
N ASP A 31 -5.29 3.79 7.29
CA ASP A 31 -4.15 3.26 6.54
C ASP A 31 -4.60 2.20 5.54
N PHE A 32 -5.54 1.34 5.93
CA PHE A 32 -6.08 0.33 5.03
C PHE A 32 -6.85 0.96 3.88
N ILE A 33 -7.60 2.02 4.15
CA ILE A 33 -8.33 2.74 3.11
C ILE A 33 -7.35 3.36 2.12
N ASN A 34 -6.30 4.00 2.62
CA ASN A 34 -5.26 4.58 1.76
C ASN A 34 -4.58 3.50 0.91
N LEU A 35 -4.25 2.38 1.53
CA LEU A 35 -3.62 1.28 0.81
C LEU A 35 -4.53 0.75 -0.29
N TYR A 36 -5.81 0.60 0.02
CA TYR A 36 -6.79 0.15 -0.97
C TYR A 36 -6.86 1.10 -2.16
N ASN A 37 -6.87 2.41 -1.89
CA ASN A 37 -6.90 3.41 -2.96
C ASN A 37 -5.66 3.36 -3.82
N ILE A 38 -4.49 3.16 -3.21
CA ILE A 38 -3.23 3.03 -3.94
C ILE A 38 -3.26 1.79 -4.82
N ILE A 39 -3.76 0.68 -4.30
CA ILE A 39 -3.90 -0.55 -5.08
C ILE A 39 -4.77 -0.32 -6.30
N ASN A 40 -5.87 0.39 -6.14
CA ASN A 40 -6.74 0.72 -7.28
C ASN A 40 -6.04 1.59 -8.31
N GLU A 41 -5.20 2.50 -7.87
CA GLU A 41 -4.48 3.38 -8.79
C GLU A 41 -3.45 2.64 -9.63
N VAL A 42 -2.81 1.63 -9.06
CA VAL A 42 -1.74 0.92 -9.75
C VAL A 42 -2.23 -0.34 -10.47
N SER A 43 -3.47 -0.69 -10.32
CA SER A 43 -4.01 -1.89 -10.98
C SER A 43 -4.50 -1.62 -12.40
#